data_338b6cfe069baa7fc3011d94930911c3
#
_entry.id   338b6cfe069baa7fc3011d94930911c3
#
_cell.length_a   1.000
_cell.length_b   1.000
_cell.length_c   1.000
_cell.angle_alpha   90.00
_cell.angle_beta   90.00
_cell.angle_gamma   90.00
#
_symmetry.space_group_name_H-M   'P 1'
#
loop_
_entity.id
_entity.type
_entity.pdbx_description
1 polymer ?
#
loop_
_entity_poly.entity_id
_entity_poly.type
_entity_poly.pdbx_seq_one_letter_code
_entity_poly.pdbx_strand_id
1 'polypeptide(L)' 'MTLGLTQSKLALNSIQKAVIFEREIEIWGEPNTRADILFLLHEGTVVEVVDALEGWSKIKLANGSEGWIQNSGIKQLN' A
#
# COMPACT_ATOMS: atom_id res chain seq x y z
N MET A 1 -8.00 -25.11 9.03
CA MET A 1 -8.20 -24.75 8.86
C MET A 1 -8.30 -24.07 8.82
N THR A 2 -8.41 -23.85 8.76
CA THR A 2 -8.60 -23.19 8.61
C THR A 2 -8.53 -22.46 8.44
N LEU A 3 -8.49 -22.17 8.30
CA LEU A 3 -8.51 -21.51 8.01
C LEU A 3 -8.41 -21.01 7.54
N GLY A 4 -8.28 -20.98 7.42
CA GLY A 4 -8.21 -20.37 6.80
C GLY A 4 -8.51 -20.07 6.37
N LEU A 5 -8.52 -20.00 6.18
CA LEU A 5 -8.91 -19.61 5.67
C LEU A 5 -9.24 -18.95 5.49
N THR A 6 -9.16 -18.85 5.65
CA THR A 6 -9.50 -18.13 5.43
C THR A 6 -9.13 -17.37 5.10
N GLN A 7 -8.84 -17.03 4.79
CA GLN A 7 -8.51 -16.24 4.34
C GLN A 7 -8.32 -15.95 3.35
N SER A 8 -8.09 -16.16 3.04
CA SER A 8 -7.86 -15.82 1.85
C SER A 8 -8.89 -15.63 0.95
N LYS A 9 -9.70 -16.34 0.80
CA LYS A 9 -10.64 -16.21 -0.08
C LYS A 9 -11.24 -14.95 -0.07
N LEU A 10 -11.31 -14.39 0.93
CA LEU A 10 -11.87 -13.22 0.87
C LEU A 10 -11.10 -12.29 0.14
N ALA A 11 -9.89 -12.46 0.01
CA ALA A 11 -9.07 -11.57 -0.70
C ALA A 11 -9.42 -11.44 -2.14
N LEU A 12 -10.14 -12.37 -2.66
CA LEU A 12 -10.42 -12.35 -4.04
C LEU A 12 -11.12 -11.14 -4.50
N ASN A 13 -12.09 -10.68 -3.81
CA ASN A 13 -12.77 -9.56 -4.28
C ASN A 13 -12.57 -8.41 -3.42
N SER A 14 -11.60 -8.38 -2.57
CA SER A 14 -11.43 -7.23 -1.78
C SER A 14 -10.21 -6.52 -2.19
N ILE A 15 -10.34 -5.69 -3.18
CA ILE A 15 -9.28 -4.78 -3.52
C ILE A 15 -9.28 -3.72 -2.45
N GLN A 16 -8.20 -3.63 -1.72
CA GLN A 16 -8.10 -2.63 -0.68
C GLN A 16 -7.49 -1.38 -1.25
N LYS A 17 -8.16 -0.28 -1.08
CA LYS A 17 -7.69 0.99 -1.58
C LYS A 17 -7.40 1.93 -0.45
N ALA A 18 -6.48 2.84 -0.69
CA ALA A 18 -6.11 3.85 0.28
C ALA A 18 -5.87 5.15 -0.45
N VAL A 19 -5.94 6.24 0.29
CA VAL A 19 -5.69 7.55 -0.29
C VAL A 19 -4.52 8.16 0.46
N ILE A 20 -3.67 8.86 -0.29
CA ILE A 20 -2.55 9.58 0.29
C ILE A 20 -3.12 10.83 0.95
N PHE A 21 -2.90 10.99 2.26
CA PHE A 21 -3.37 12.20 2.90
C PHE A 21 -2.24 13.11 3.35
N GLU A 22 -1.00 12.68 3.22
CA GLU A 22 0.11 13.60 3.39
C GLU A 22 0.24 14.43 2.13
N ARG A 23 0.70 15.65 2.27
CA ARG A 23 0.85 16.51 1.11
C ARG A 23 1.74 15.84 0.07
N GLU A 24 2.78 15.18 0.51
CA GLU A 24 3.71 14.49 -0.36
C GLU A 24 4.32 13.35 0.43
N ILE A 25 4.47 12.19 -0.18
CA ILE A 25 5.02 11.06 0.53
C ILE A 25 5.93 10.26 -0.39
N GLU A 26 6.97 9.69 0.18
CA GLU A 26 7.97 8.94 -0.58
C GLU A 26 7.51 7.50 -0.72
N ILE A 27 7.75 6.94 -1.90
CA ILE A 27 7.48 5.54 -2.18
C ILE A 27 8.81 4.83 -2.33
N TRP A 28 8.98 3.78 -1.55
CA TRP A 28 10.27 3.12 -1.40
C TRP A 28 10.29 1.79 -2.14
N GLY A 29 11.48 1.35 -2.52
CA GLY A 29 11.62 0.07 -3.22
C GLY A 29 11.50 -1.12 -2.31
N GLU A 30 11.72 -0.94 -1.02
CA GLU A 30 11.60 -2.00 -0.02
C GLU A 30 11.03 -1.39 1.24
N PRO A 31 10.46 -2.22 2.11
CA PRO A 31 9.80 -1.71 3.32
C PRO A 31 10.81 -1.37 4.43
N ASN A 32 11.72 -0.48 4.11
CA ASN A 32 12.65 0.02 5.12
C ASN A 32 13.21 1.35 4.64
N THR A 33 13.71 2.14 5.56
CA THR A 33 14.15 3.49 5.24
C THR A 33 15.56 3.53 4.67
N ARG A 34 16.18 2.37 4.45
CA ARG A 34 17.46 2.31 3.78
C ARG A 34 17.30 2.05 2.31
N ALA A 35 16.09 1.74 1.87
CA ALA A 35 15.83 1.47 0.47
C ALA A 35 15.87 2.74 -0.34
N ASP A 36 15.93 2.58 -1.65
CA ASP A 36 15.88 3.72 -2.55
C ASP A 36 14.45 4.24 -2.64
N ILE A 37 14.34 5.54 -2.74
CA ILE A 37 13.05 6.18 -2.98
C ILE A 37 12.81 6.09 -4.48
N LEU A 38 11.70 5.46 -4.85
CA LEU A 38 11.39 5.26 -6.26
C LEU A 38 10.71 6.47 -6.86
N PHE A 39 9.79 7.08 -6.15
CA PHE A 39 9.06 8.25 -6.61
C PHE A 39 8.27 8.84 -5.45
N LEU A 40 7.62 9.95 -5.70
CA LEU A 40 6.80 10.62 -4.70
C LEU A 40 5.36 10.60 -5.13
N LEU A 41 4.47 10.55 -4.16
CA LEU A 41 3.03 10.68 -4.42
C LEU A 41 2.51 11.85 -3.64
N HIS A 42 1.41 12.41 -4.13
CA HIS A 42 0.84 13.61 -3.55
C HIS A 42 -0.52 13.32 -2.93
N GLU A 43 -0.94 14.25 -2.10
CA GLU A 43 -2.22 14.17 -1.43
C GLU A 43 -3.34 13.93 -2.41
N GLY A 44 -4.26 13.05 -2.04
CA GLY A 44 -5.40 12.74 -2.88
C GLY A 44 -5.20 11.58 -3.85
N THR A 45 -3.97 11.11 -4.01
CA THR A 45 -3.71 9.98 -4.90
C THR A 45 -4.30 8.71 -4.30
N VAL A 46 -5.05 7.96 -5.11
CA VAL A 46 -5.63 6.69 -4.67
C VAL A 46 -4.75 5.56 -5.14
N VAL A 47 -4.44 4.65 -4.24
CA VAL A 47 -3.57 3.52 -4.55
C VAL A 47 -4.24 2.23 -4.07
N GLU A 48 -3.82 1.10 -4.65
CA GLU A 48 -4.28 -0.21 -4.17
C GLU A 48 -3.26 -0.75 -3.20
N VAL A 49 -3.72 -1.29 -2.09
CA VAL A 49 -2.84 -1.93 -1.13
C VAL A 49 -2.81 -3.42 -1.48
N VAL A 50 -1.66 -3.90 -1.89
CA VAL A 50 -1.53 -5.28 -2.35
C VAL A 50 -0.80 -6.18 -1.37
N ASP A 51 -0.13 -5.61 -0.39
CA ASP A 51 0.57 -6.39 0.62
C ASP A 51 0.80 -5.50 1.82
N ALA A 52 1.18 -6.10 2.92
CA ALA A 52 1.42 -5.34 4.14
C ALA A 52 2.51 -6.00 4.96
N LEU A 53 3.38 -5.17 5.51
CA LEU A 53 4.36 -5.58 6.49
C LEU A 53 4.23 -4.61 7.65
N GLU A 54 4.82 -4.97 8.75
CA GLU A 54 4.70 -4.19 9.95
C GLU A 54 5.07 -2.73 9.69
N GLY A 55 4.11 -1.84 9.80
CA GLY A 55 4.35 -0.42 9.60
C GLY A 55 4.40 0.04 8.15
N TRP A 56 4.35 -0.89 7.20
CA TRP A 56 4.46 -0.57 5.78
C TRP A 56 3.35 -1.23 4.98
N SER A 57 3.02 -0.63 3.85
CA SER A 57 2.06 -1.23 2.93
C SER A 57 2.66 -1.21 1.53
N LYS A 58 2.49 -2.30 0.82
CA LYS A 58 2.90 -2.33 -0.58
C LYS A 58 1.73 -1.84 -1.40
N ILE A 59 1.98 -0.87 -2.24
CA ILE A 59 0.91 -0.25 -3.01
C ILE A 59 1.16 -0.43 -4.49
N LYS A 60 0.08 -0.36 -5.25
CA LYS A 60 0.15 -0.45 -6.69
C LYS A 60 -0.63 0.70 -7.29
N LEU A 61 -0.06 1.34 -8.28
CA LEU A 61 -0.67 2.46 -8.95
C LEU A 61 -1.44 2.00 -10.17
N ALA A 62 -2.26 2.88 -10.68
CA ALA A 62 -3.07 2.58 -11.86
C ALA A 62 -2.21 2.20 -13.07
N ASN A 63 -1.01 2.74 -13.15
CA ASN A 63 -0.12 2.44 -14.28
C ASN A 63 0.70 1.16 -14.06
N GLY A 64 0.45 0.44 -12.97
CA GLY A 64 1.15 -0.80 -12.70
C GLY A 64 2.40 -0.67 -11.85
N SER A 65 2.81 0.54 -11.53
CA SER A 65 3.99 0.74 -10.68
C SER A 65 3.68 0.32 -9.26
N GLU A 66 4.64 -0.27 -8.59
CA GLU A 66 4.49 -0.72 -7.21
C GLU A 66 5.60 -0.16 -6.35
N GLY A 67 5.35 -0.11 -5.07
CA GLY A 67 6.36 0.32 -4.11
C GLY A 67 5.81 0.21 -2.72
N TRP A 68 6.63 0.59 -1.75
CA TRP A 68 6.27 0.50 -0.34
C TRP A 68 6.08 1.89 0.23
N ILE A 69 5.08 2.02 1.09
CA ILE A 69 4.74 3.29 1.70
C ILE A 69 4.60 3.09 3.19
N GLN A 70 4.98 4.09 3.96
CA GLN A 70 4.80 4.02 5.41
C GLN A 70 3.32 4.25 5.71
N ASN A 71 2.79 3.45 6.61
CA ASN A 71 1.35 3.48 6.89
C ASN A 71 0.87 4.81 7.39
N SER A 72 1.74 5.61 7.98
CA SER A 72 1.32 6.89 8.54
C SER A 72 0.90 7.89 7.48
N GLY A 73 1.22 7.64 6.23
CA GLY A 73 0.90 8.60 5.17
C GLY A 73 -0.33 8.27 4.37
N ILE A 74 -1.03 7.19 4.70
CA ILE A 74 -2.20 6.80 3.93
C ILE A 74 -3.39 6.56 4.84
N LYS A 75 -4.57 6.64 4.25
CA LYS A 75 -5.79 6.36 4.96
C LYS A 75 -6.59 5.38 4.13
N GLN A 76 -7.02 4.30 4.77
CA GLN A 76 -7.74 3.27 4.07
C GLN A 76 -9.15 3.73 3.73
N LEU A 77 -9.61 3.37 2.55
CA LEU A 77 -10.90 3.84 2.07
C LEU A 77 -12.05 2.89 2.38
N ASN A 78 -11.78 1.69 2.82
CA ASN A 78 -12.86 0.78 3.15
C ASN A 78 -13.18 0.84 4.60
#